data_686dca180ad7d098b1cc7e96238edfd5
#
_entry.id   686dca180ad7d098b1cc7e96238edfd5
#
_cell.length_a   1.000
_cell.length_b   1.000
_cell.length_c   1.000
_cell.angle_alpha   90.00
_cell.angle_beta   90.00
_cell.angle_gamma   90.00
#
_symmetry.space_group_name_H-M   'P 1'
#
loop_
_entity.id
_entity.type
_entity.pdbx_description
1 polymer ?
#
loop_
_entity_poly.entity_id
_entity_poly.type
_entity_poly.pdbx_seq_one_letter_code
_entity_poly.pdbx_strand_id
1 'polypeptide(L)'
;MNHKERMEQGLIYNPNLPEITGDQFVYMDKLWEFNQLKPSQFAEKERYIKEMFAECGENCYIELPFRANWGGKNVHFGNGVYANFNLTLVDDGDIYIDDKVMFGPNVTIATANHPIDPGLREKAMQYNKPVHICENVWIGAGTVIVPGVTIWKNSVIGAGSVVTKDIPENVVAVGNPCRVLREIGEHEREYFYKKERIDWENLGDISYTPLG
;
A
#
# COMPACT_ATOMS: atom_id res chain seq x y z
N MET A 1 -8.08 -18.18 -24.16
CA MET A 1 -7.81 -17.41 -22.93
C MET A 1 -9.04 -16.58 -22.63
N ASN A 2 -9.70 -16.83 -21.49
CA ASN A 2 -10.85 -16.07 -21.02
C ASN A 2 -10.39 -14.76 -20.35
N HIS A 3 -11.32 -13.90 -19.89
CA HIS A 3 -10.97 -12.60 -19.30
C HIS A 3 -10.35 -12.73 -17.91
N LYS A 4 -10.66 -13.77 -17.14
CA LYS A 4 -10.03 -14.06 -15.84
C LYS A 4 -8.55 -14.43 -16.02
N GLU A 5 -8.23 -15.33 -16.93
CA GLU A 5 -6.85 -15.68 -17.29
C GLU A 5 -6.07 -14.46 -17.81
N ARG A 6 -6.72 -13.57 -18.57
CA ARG A 6 -6.10 -12.32 -19.04
C ARG A 6 -5.78 -11.37 -17.89
N MET A 7 -6.71 -11.23 -16.93
CA MET A 7 -6.52 -10.42 -15.73
C MET A 7 -5.31 -10.91 -14.92
N GLU A 8 -5.23 -12.23 -14.67
CA GLU A 8 -4.12 -12.86 -13.94
C GLU A 8 -2.76 -12.68 -14.63
N GLN A 9 -2.75 -12.56 -15.96
CA GLN A 9 -1.53 -12.32 -16.74
C GLN A 9 -1.23 -10.83 -16.98
N GLY A 10 -1.96 -9.91 -16.38
CA GLY A 10 -1.78 -8.46 -16.55
C GLY A 10 -2.04 -7.96 -17.98
N LEU A 11 -2.85 -8.72 -18.76
CA LEU A 11 -3.31 -8.36 -20.09
C LEU A 11 -4.62 -7.57 -20.04
N ILE A 12 -4.98 -6.88 -21.13
CA ILE A 12 -6.24 -6.14 -21.21
C ILE A 12 -7.42 -7.12 -21.10
N TYR A 13 -8.35 -6.84 -20.17
CA TYR A 13 -9.55 -7.63 -19.92
C TYR A 13 -10.78 -6.76 -19.71
N ASN A 14 -11.97 -7.37 -19.69
CA ASN A 14 -13.22 -6.70 -19.33
C ASN A 14 -13.53 -6.96 -17.85
N PRO A 15 -13.45 -5.96 -16.97
CA PRO A 15 -13.66 -6.13 -15.54
C PRO A 15 -15.13 -6.38 -15.14
N ASN A 16 -16.08 -6.07 -16.02
CA ASN A 16 -17.53 -6.12 -15.72
C ASN A 16 -18.15 -7.51 -15.94
N LEU A 17 -17.37 -8.51 -16.29
CA LEU A 17 -17.89 -9.85 -16.53
C LEU A 17 -18.21 -10.57 -15.22
N PRO A 18 -19.32 -11.32 -15.14
CA PRO A 18 -19.70 -12.05 -13.92
C PRO A 18 -18.63 -13.03 -13.42
N GLU A 19 -17.83 -13.60 -14.30
CA GLU A 19 -16.69 -14.47 -13.96
C GLU A 19 -15.56 -13.75 -13.21
N ILE A 20 -15.55 -12.41 -13.26
CA ILE A 20 -14.60 -11.56 -12.55
C ILE A 20 -15.25 -10.99 -11.28
N THR A 21 -16.44 -10.38 -11.41
CA THR A 21 -17.09 -9.68 -10.30
C THR A 21 -17.72 -10.60 -9.25
N GLY A 22 -17.94 -11.88 -9.59
CA GLY A 22 -18.67 -12.83 -8.73
C GLY A 22 -18.04 -13.01 -7.35
N ASP A 23 -16.72 -13.06 -7.29
CA ASP A 23 -15.98 -13.21 -6.02
C ASP A 23 -15.76 -11.87 -5.30
N GLN A 24 -15.80 -10.74 -6.01
CA GLN A 24 -15.44 -9.42 -5.48
C GLN A 24 -16.32 -9.02 -4.29
N PHE A 25 -17.63 -9.20 -4.42
CA PHE A 25 -18.58 -8.78 -3.38
C PHE A 25 -18.40 -9.52 -2.06
N VAL A 26 -17.97 -10.78 -2.08
CA VAL A 26 -17.67 -11.56 -0.86
C VAL A 26 -16.56 -10.89 -0.04
N TYR A 27 -15.52 -10.40 -0.70
CA TYR A 27 -14.41 -9.70 -0.02
C TYR A 27 -14.80 -8.28 0.39
N MET A 28 -15.61 -7.59 -0.43
CA MET A 28 -16.12 -6.25 -0.08
C MET A 28 -17.05 -6.29 1.14
N ASP A 29 -17.88 -7.33 1.30
CA ASP A 29 -18.72 -7.51 2.48
C ASP A 29 -17.88 -7.72 3.75
N LYS A 30 -16.79 -8.51 3.67
CA LYS A 30 -15.84 -8.65 4.79
C LYS A 30 -15.17 -7.33 5.14
N LEU A 31 -14.76 -6.56 4.13
CA LEU A 31 -14.19 -5.23 4.34
C LEU A 31 -15.19 -4.28 5.00
N TRP A 32 -16.47 -4.36 4.64
CA TRP A 32 -17.50 -3.57 5.30
C TRP A 32 -17.62 -3.94 6.78
N GLU A 33 -17.64 -5.23 7.13
CA GLU A 33 -17.65 -5.71 8.52
C GLU A 33 -16.39 -5.25 9.28
N PHE A 34 -15.20 -5.37 8.69
CA PHE A 34 -13.95 -4.87 9.25
C PHE A 34 -14.03 -3.39 9.62
N ASN A 35 -14.61 -2.57 8.77
CA ASN A 35 -14.76 -1.14 9.01
C ASN A 35 -15.81 -0.77 10.09
N GLN A 36 -16.59 -1.73 10.59
CA GLN A 36 -17.51 -1.54 11.72
C GLN A 36 -16.86 -1.84 13.08
N LEU A 37 -15.64 -2.35 13.11
CA LEU A 37 -14.93 -2.67 14.36
C LEU A 37 -14.62 -1.41 15.16
N LYS A 38 -14.59 -1.54 16.49
CA LYS A 38 -14.15 -0.46 17.37
C LYS A 38 -12.62 -0.36 17.35
N PRO A 39 -12.06 0.83 17.59
CA PRO A 39 -10.61 1.01 17.66
C PRO A 39 -9.90 0.05 18.63
N SER A 40 -10.53 -0.30 19.76
CA SER A 40 -9.97 -1.18 20.80
C SER A 40 -10.05 -2.68 20.50
N GLN A 41 -10.63 -3.09 19.39
CA GLN A 41 -10.77 -4.51 19.01
C GLN A 41 -9.55 -5.00 18.22
N PHE A 42 -8.37 -5.02 18.85
CA PHE A 42 -7.10 -5.36 18.17
C PHE A 42 -7.09 -6.79 17.63
N ALA A 43 -7.49 -7.77 18.44
CA ALA A 43 -7.49 -9.19 18.04
C ALA A 43 -8.45 -9.47 16.86
N GLU A 44 -9.62 -8.83 16.85
CA GLU A 44 -10.58 -8.95 15.75
C GLU A 44 -10.05 -8.28 14.48
N LYS A 45 -9.40 -7.13 14.59
CA LYS A 45 -8.78 -6.46 13.45
C LYS A 45 -7.70 -7.35 12.83
N GLU A 46 -6.79 -7.91 13.64
CA GLU A 46 -5.76 -8.83 13.18
C GLU A 46 -6.36 -10.05 12.45
N ARG A 47 -7.40 -10.66 13.06
CA ARG A 47 -8.10 -11.78 12.44
C ARG A 47 -8.68 -11.43 11.07
N TYR A 48 -9.39 -10.29 10.96
CA TYR A 48 -9.98 -9.85 9.69
C TYR A 48 -8.92 -9.60 8.61
N ILE A 49 -7.80 -8.95 8.96
CA ILE A 49 -6.71 -8.68 8.00
C ILE A 49 -6.15 -10.00 7.48
N LYS A 50 -5.89 -10.98 8.37
CA LYS A 50 -5.40 -12.32 7.99
C LYS A 50 -6.40 -13.11 7.13
N GLU A 51 -7.71 -12.88 7.29
CA GLU A 51 -8.76 -13.54 6.51
C GLU A 51 -9.03 -12.86 5.15
N MET A 52 -8.81 -11.55 5.05
CA MET A 52 -9.09 -10.77 3.84
C MET A 52 -7.93 -10.77 2.86
N PHE A 53 -6.69 -10.70 3.37
CA PHE A 53 -5.51 -10.52 2.55
C PHE A 53 -5.01 -11.85 1.97
N ALA A 54 -4.35 -11.79 0.82
CA ALA A 54 -3.67 -12.94 0.21
C ALA A 54 -2.61 -13.50 1.15
N GLU A 55 -1.83 -12.61 1.77
CA GLU A 55 -0.82 -12.92 2.78
C GLU A 55 -0.78 -11.82 3.82
N CYS A 56 -0.55 -12.18 5.08
CA CYS A 56 -0.36 -11.22 6.15
C CYS A 56 0.60 -11.79 7.21
N GLY A 57 1.72 -11.11 7.39
CA GLY A 57 2.67 -11.40 8.45
C GLY A 57 2.15 -11.04 9.85
N GLU A 58 3.03 -11.12 10.83
CA GLU A 58 2.70 -10.82 12.22
C GLU A 58 2.81 -9.33 12.53
N ASN A 59 2.07 -8.87 13.57
CA ASN A 59 2.14 -7.50 14.08
C ASN A 59 1.74 -6.42 13.05
N CYS A 60 0.82 -6.72 12.17
CA CYS A 60 0.27 -5.77 11.21
C CYS A 60 -0.92 -5.02 11.80
N TYR A 61 -1.00 -3.73 11.53
CA TYR A 61 -2.09 -2.90 12.02
C TYR A 61 -2.59 -1.91 10.99
N ILE A 62 -3.92 -1.81 10.87
CA ILE A 62 -4.59 -0.84 9.98
C ILE A 62 -5.56 -0.01 10.81
N GLU A 63 -5.39 1.32 10.75
CA GLU A 63 -6.39 2.26 11.27
C GLU A 63 -7.62 2.33 10.37
N LEU A 64 -8.78 2.42 10.98
CA LEU A 64 -10.04 2.49 10.24
C LEU A 64 -10.43 3.94 9.90
N PRO A 65 -11.12 4.16 8.79
CA PRO A 65 -11.55 3.17 7.80
C PRO A 65 -10.43 2.77 6.84
N PHE A 66 -10.47 1.52 6.38
CA PHE A 66 -9.66 0.97 5.30
C PHE A 66 -10.51 0.80 4.04
N ARG A 67 -9.94 0.98 2.86
CA ARG A 67 -10.63 0.86 1.57
C ARG A 67 -9.85 -0.01 0.62
N ALA A 68 -10.52 -1.00 0.03
CA ALA A 68 -9.92 -1.85 -0.99
C ALA A 68 -10.98 -2.26 -2.00
N ASN A 69 -10.63 -2.25 -3.30
CA ASN A 69 -11.56 -2.55 -4.38
C ASN A 69 -11.97 -4.04 -4.41
N TRP A 70 -11.04 -4.91 -4.01
CA TRP A 70 -11.26 -6.35 -3.82
C TRP A 70 -11.18 -6.76 -2.35
N GLY A 71 -11.46 -5.83 -1.43
CA GLY A 71 -11.49 -6.09 0.00
C GLY A 71 -10.13 -6.51 0.60
N GLY A 72 -9.04 -6.37 -0.13
CA GLY A 72 -7.70 -6.80 0.27
C GLY A 72 -7.28 -8.16 -0.28
N LYS A 73 -8.11 -8.83 -1.08
CA LYS A 73 -7.85 -10.17 -1.63
C LYS A 73 -6.48 -10.32 -2.31
N ASN A 74 -6.01 -9.28 -2.98
CA ASN A 74 -4.75 -9.29 -3.73
C ASN A 74 -3.66 -8.47 -3.01
N VAL A 75 -3.74 -8.37 -1.69
CA VAL A 75 -2.79 -7.65 -0.84
C VAL A 75 -1.91 -8.62 -0.08
N HIS A 76 -0.60 -8.41 -0.12
CA HIS A 76 0.41 -9.20 0.57
C HIS A 76 1.15 -8.29 1.55
N PHE A 77 0.99 -8.53 2.86
CA PHE A 77 1.70 -7.82 3.92
C PHE A 77 2.79 -8.70 4.53
N GLY A 78 4.00 -8.16 4.65
CA GLY A 78 5.05 -8.69 5.51
C GLY A 78 4.75 -8.45 7.00
N ASN A 79 5.77 -8.50 7.83
CA ASN A 79 5.65 -8.32 9.28
C ASN A 79 5.72 -6.84 9.68
N GLY A 80 4.97 -6.46 10.72
CA GLY A 80 5.08 -5.13 11.32
C GLY A 80 4.64 -3.99 10.42
N VAL A 81 3.75 -4.24 9.47
CA VAL A 81 3.20 -3.20 8.60
C VAL A 81 2.20 -2.35 9.37
N TYR A 82 2.40 -1.04 9.36
CA TYR A 82 1.47 -0.07 9.93
C TYR A 82 0.81 0.78 8.85
N ALA A 83 -0.51 0.85 8.85
CA ALA A 83 -1.27 1.74 7.99
C ALA A 83 -2.15 2.68 8.80
N ASN A 84 -1.98 3.98 8.57
CA ASN A 84 -2.85 5.00 9.13
C ASN A 84 -4.21 5.03 8.40
N PHE A 85 -5.17 5.77 8.94
CA PHE A 85 -6.56 5.79 8.44
C PHE A 85 -6.68 6.24 6.98
N ASN A 86 -7.72 5.74 6.31
CA ASN A 86 -8.02 5.97 4.90
C ASN A 86 -6.93 5.45 3.94
N LEU A 87 -6.18 4.39 4.31
CA LEU A 87 -5.41 3.67 3.31
C LEU A 87 -6.40 3.15 2.25
N THR A 88 -6.14 3.46 0.99
CA THR A 88 -6.99 3.08 -0.16
C THR A 88 -6.19 2.26 -1.15
N LEU A 89 -6.62 1.02 -1.37
CA LEU A 89 -5.98 0.08 -2.28
C LEU A 89 -6.93 -0.26 -3.43
N VAL A 90 -6.51 0.05 -4.67
CA VAL A 90 -7.19 -0.46 -5.88
C VAL A 90 -6.50 -1.76 -6.24
N ASP A 91 -6.85 -2.80 -5.49
CA ASP A 91 -6.22 -4.12 -5.46
C ASP A 91 -6.80 -5.10 -6.49
N ASP A 92 -7.00 -4.63 -7.73
CA ASP A 92 -7.40 -5.48 -8.87
C ASP A 92 -6.26 -6.40 -9.33
N GLY A 93 -5.03 -6.05 -9.07
CA GLY A 93 -3.82 -6.86 -9.16
C GLY A 93 -3.06 -6.84 -7.83
N ASP A 94 -1.97 -7.60 -7.76
CA ASP A 94 -1.22 -7.78 -6.53
C ASP A 94 -0.55 -6.50 -6.04
N ILE A 95 -0.64 -6.25 -4.73
CA ILE A 95 0.06 -5.21 -3.99
C ILE A 95 0.93 -5.89 -2.94
N TYR A 96 2.24 -5.84 -3.14
CA TYR A 96 3.23 -6.40 -2.23
C TYR A 96 3.77 -5.31 -1.32
N ILE A 97 3.69 -5.51 -0.03
CA ILE A 97 4.14 -4.59 1.02
C ILE A 97 4.99 -5.40 1.99
N ASP A 98 6.30 -5.17 1.95
CA ASP A 98 7.27 -5.91 2.74
C ASP A 98 7.26 -5.49 4.22
N ASP A 99 8.17 -6.06 5.01
CA ASP A 99 8.27 -5.86 6.45
C ASP A 99 8.46 -4.38 6.84
N LYS A 100 7.83 -3.98 7.96
CA LYS A 100 8.03 -2.67 8.62
C LYS A 100 7.70 -1.45 7.76
N VAL A 101 6.90 -1.61 6.72
CA VAL A 101 6.40 -0.49 5.94
C VAL A 101 5.40 0.32 6.77
N MET A 102 5.50 1.64 6.68
CA MET A 102 4.59 2.56 7.37
C MET A 102 3.88 3.47 6.37
N PHE A 103 2.56 3.56 6.50
CA PHE A 103 1.73 4.48 5.72
C PHE A 103 1.18 5.61 6.57
N GLY A 104 1.36 6.84 6.12
CA GLY A 104 0.61 7.99 6.60
C GLY A 104 -0.87 7.94 6.17
N PRO A 105 -1.72 8.84 6.69
CA PRO A 105 -3.14 8.86 6.33
C PRO A 105 -3.38 9.23 4.86
N ASN A 106 -4.50 8.75 4.32
CA ASN A 106 -4.98 9.06 2.96
C ASN A 106 -3.99 8.65 1.85
N VAL A 107 -3.21 7.59 2.03
CA VAL A 107 -2.37 7.02 0.98
C VAL A 107 -3.25 6.21 0.02
N THR A 108 -2.99 6.34 -1.29
CA THR A 108 -3.66 5.57 -2.32
C THR A 108 -2.65 4.79 -3.15
N ILE A 109 -2.87 3.49 -3.30
CA ILE A 109 -2.09 2.61 -4.19
C ILE A 109 -3.05 2.02 -5.22
N ALA A 110 -2.72 2.13 -6.50
CA ALA A 110 -3.52 1.54 -7.57
C ALA A 110 -2.68 0.54 -8.37
N THR A 111 -3.26 -0.63 -8.66
CA THR A 111 -2.72 -1.61 -9.59
C THR A 111 -3.48 -1.63 -10.91
N ALA A 112 -4.74 -1.17 -10.92
CA ALA A 112 -5.59 -1.12 -12.09
C ALA A 112 -5.40 0.16 -12.91
N ASN A 113 -5.49 0.01 -14.23
CA ASN A 113 -5.47 1.12 -15.16
C ASN A 113 -6.34 0.81 -16.39
N HIS A 114 -6.79 1.87 -17.07
CA HIS A 114 -7.49 1.77 -18.34
C HIS A 114 -6.57 2.10 -19.51
N PRO A 115 -6.74 1.42 -20.68
CA PRO A 115 -6.03 1.78 -21.90
C PRO A 115 -6.26 3.25 -22.29
N ILE A 116 -5.22 3.88 -22.81
CA ILE A 116 -5.32 5.28 -23.31
C ILE A 116 -6.17 5.33 -24.59
N ASP A 117 -6.21 4.24 -25.37
CA ASP A 117 -7.06 4.15 -26.54
C ASP A 117 -8.53 4.39 -26.18
N PRO A 118 -9.22 5.37 -26.80
CA PRO A 118 -10.59 5.72 -26.46
C PRO A 118 -11.59 4.61 -26.76
N GLY A 119 -11.38 3.82 -27.82
CA GLY A 119 -12.29 2.73 -28.20
C GLY A 119 -12.24 1.55 -27.22
N LEU A 120 -11.08 1.30 -26.59
CA LEU A 120 -10.96 0.30 -25.50
C LEU A 120 -11.54 0.86 -24.19
N ARG A 121 -11.30 2.12 -23.90
CA ARG A 121 -11.78 2.78 -22.68
C ARG A 121 -13.31 2.94 -22.67
N GLU A 122 -13.92 3.24 -23.80
CA GLU A 122 -15.39 3.27 -23.98
C GLU A 122 -16.04 1.93 -23.63
N LYS A 123 -15.33 0.81 -23.83
CA LYS A 123 -15.75 -0.55 -23.46
C LYS A 123 -15.34 -0.92 -22.03
N ALA A 124 -14.89 0.05 -21.23
CA ALA A 124 -14.41 -0.14 -19.86
C ALA A 124 -13.27 -1.17 -19.72
N MET A 125 -12.50 -1.43 -20.79
CA MET A 125 -11.40 -2.37 -20.74
C MET A 125 -10.32 -1.90 -19.73
N GLN A 126 -9.70 -2.84 -19.04
CA GLN A 126 -8.76 -2.63 -17.93
C GLN A 126 -7.53 -3.52 -18.07
N TYR A 127 -6.44 -3.15 -17.44
CA TYR A 127 -5.27 -4.00 -17.21
C TYR A 127 -4.64 -3.69 -15.86
N ASN A 128 -3.95 -4.65 -15.27
CA ASN A 128 -3.34 -4.50 -13.95
C ASN A 128 -1.82 -4.58 -14.05
N LYS A 129 -1.13 -3.82 -13.20
CA LYS A 129 0.32 -3.91 -12.97
C LYS A 129 0.56 -3.92 -11.47
N PRO A 130 1.30 -4.92 -10.95
CA PRO A 130 1.55 -5.03 -9.52
C PRO A 130 2.35 -3.81 -9.01
N VAL A 131 2.17 -3.52 -7.72
CA VAL A 131 2.95 -2.50 -7.00
C VAL A 131 3.73 -3.17 -5.89
N HIS A 132 5.00 -2.79 -5.72
CA HIS A 132 5.88 -3.31 -4.67
C HIS A 132 6.38 -2.18 -3.77
N ILE A 133 6.15 -2.29 -2.48
CA ILE A 133 6.69 -1.41 -1.45
C ILE A 133 7.63 -2.24 -0.59
N CYS A 134 8.92 -2.04 -0.76
CA CYS A 134 9.94 -2.85 -0.11
C CYS A 134 10.12 -2.51 1.37
N GLU A 135 10.91 -3.34 2.07
CA GLU A 135 11.12 -3.27 3.52
C GLU A 135 11.45 -1.86 4.02
N ASN A 136 10.87 -1.50 5.19
CA ASN A 136 11.18 -0.29 5.93
C ASN A 136 10.96 1.02 5.15
N VAL A 137 10.04 1.02 4.19
CA VAL A 137 9.64 2.23 3.46
C VAL A 137 8.61 3.02 4.30
N TRP A 138 8.76 4.34 4.33
CA TRP A 138 7.76 5.22 4.90
C TRP A 138 7.08 6.05 3.81
N ILE A 139 5.76 5.92 3.70
CA ILE A 139 4.94 6.65 2.74
C ILE A 139 4.21 7.79 3.45
N GLY A 140 4.53 9.02 3.11
CA GLY A 140 3.92 10.21 3.69
C GLY A 140 2.44 10.38 3.33
N ALA A 141 1.72 11.13 4.16
CA ALA A 141 0.27 11.36 4.02
C ALA A 141 -0.13 11.88 2.63
N GLY A 142 -1.27 11.39 2.11
CA GLY A 142 -1.83 11.85 0.85
C GLY A 142 -1.03 11.47 -0.39
N THR A 143 -0.10 10.53 -0.29
CA THR A 143 0.66 10.02 -1.44
C THR A 143 -0.22 9.15 -2.34
N VAL A 144 -0.01 9.27 -3.65
CA VAL A 144 -0.62 8.42 -4.67
C VAL A 144 0.48 7.62 -5.38
N ILE A 145 0.32 6.30 -5.48
CA ILE A 145 1.25 5.39 -6.17
C ILE A 145 0.51 4.75 -7.34
N VAL A 146 1.05 4.93 -8.56
CA VAL A 146 0.40 4.42 -9.78
C VAL A 146 0.80 2.98 -10.08
N PRO A 147 0.05 2.27 -10.96
CA PRO A 147 0.32 0.87 -11.30
C PRO A 147 1.74 0.62 -11.83
N GLY A 148 2.33 -0.49 -11.39
CA GLY A 148 3.63 -0.97 -11.87
C GLY A 148 4.85 -0.35 -11.19
N VAL A 149 4.67 0.44 -10.13
CA VAL A 149 5.76 1.09 -9.40
C VAL A 149 6.36 0.16 -8.35
N THR A 150 7.69 0.19 -8.23
CA THR A 150 8.44 -0.36 -7.10
C THR A 150 9.11 0.76 -6.30
N ILE A 151 8.89 0.78 -4.98
CA ILE A 151 9.62 1.66 -4.06
C ILE A 151 10.56 0.80 -3.24
N TRP A 152 11.86 0.99 -3.46
CA TRP A 152 12.89 0.16 -2.86
C TRP A 152 13.14 0.50 -1.39
N LYS A 153 13.74 -0.45 -0.66
CA LYS A 153 13.88 -0.47 0.80
C LYS A 153 14.46 0.83 1.39
N ASN A 154 14.08 1.08 2.64
CA ASN A 154 14.55 2.21 3.47
C ASN A 154 14.23 3.60 2.90
N SER A 155 13.43 3.71 1.85
CA SER A 155 13.12 5.01 1.24
C SER A 155 11.94 5.70 1.91
N VAL A 156 11.94 7.01 1.84
CA VAL A 156 10.88 7.88 2.38
C VAL A 156 10.22 8.64 1.25
N ILE A 157 8.90 8.54 1.15
CA ILE A 157 8.09 9.32 0.21
C ILE A 157 7.43 10.47 0.98
N GLY A 158 7.75 11.70 0.61
CA GLY A 158 7.17 12.87 1.26
C GLY A 158 5.68 13.02 0.96
N ALA A 159 4.97 13.63 1.91
CA ALA A 159 3.52 13.81 1.84
C ALA A 159 3.05 14.52 0.57
N GLY A 160 1.87 14.14 0.05
CA GLY A 160 1.28 14.70 -1.17
C GLY A 160 2.00 14.34 -2.47
N SER A 161 2.89 13.37 -2.46
CA SER A 161 3.62 12.94 -3.66
C SER A 161 2.76 12.10 -4.60
N VAL A 162 3.07 12.17 -5.91
CA VAL A 162 2.51 11.27 -6.92
C VAL A 162 3.64 10.45 -7.53
N VAL A 163 3.75 9.19 -7.10
CA VAL A 163 4.84 8.28 -7.50
C VAL A 163 4.49 7.62 -8.82
N THR A 164 5.17 8.03 -9.89
CA THR A 164 4.89 7.60 -11.27
C THR A 164 6.00 6.75 -11.88
N LYS A 165 7.08 6.49 -11.13
CA LYS A 165 8.23 5.67 -11.52
C LYS A 165 8.83 5.04 -10.28
N ASP A 166 9.63 4.00 -10.48
CA ASP A 166 10.37 3.35 -9.40
C ASP A 166 11.23 4.36 -8.63
N ILE A 167 11.29 4.15 -7.31
CA ILE A 167 12.11 4.94 -6.39
C ILE A 167 13.23 4.05 -5.87
N PRO A 168 14.50 4.45 -6.03
CA PRO A 168 15.64 3.66 -5.56
C PRO A 168 15.65 3.54 -4.03
N GLU A 169 16.48 2.63 -3.52
CA GLU A 169 16.64 2.44 -2.08
C GLU A 169 17.39 3.59 -1.38
N ASN A 170 17.14 3.74 -0.08
CA ASN A 170 17.85 4.68 0.79
C ASN A 170 17.76 6.15 0.34
N VAL A 171 16.60 6.59 -0.15
CA VAL A 171 16.41 7.98 -0.59
C VAL A 171 15.17 8.63 0.06
N VAL A 172 15.17 9.94 0.08
CA VAL A 172 13.97 10.76 0.26
C VAL A 172 13.50 11.23 -1.12
N ALA A 173 12.26 10.92 -1.48
CA ALA A 173 11.64 11.34 -2.75
C ALA A 173 10.35 12.11 -2.48
N VAL A 174 10.08 13.18 -3.24
CA VAL A 174 8.95 14.08 -3.01
C VAL A 174 8.37 14.64 -4.31
N GLY A 175 7.15 15.11 -4.24
CA GLY A 175 6.55 15.98 -5.25
C GLY A 175 5.59 15.29 -6.21
N ASN A 176 5.06 16.08 -7.15
CA ASN A 176 4.17 15.65 -8.23
C ASN A 176 4.69 16.19 -9.58
N PRO A 177 5.26 15.32 -10.45
CA PRO A 177 5.56 13.91 -10.20
C PRO A 177 6.70 13.76 -9.17
N CYS A 178 6.65 12.67 -8.39
CA CYS A 178 7.64 12.35 -7.36
C CYS A 178 9.05 12.16 -7.96
N ARG A 179 10.05 12.77 -7.32
CA ARG A 179 11.47 12.67 -7.72
C ARG A 179 12.34 12.52 -6.48
N VAL A 180 13.47 11.83 -6.65
CA VAL A 180 14.49 11.77 -5.61
C VAL A 180 14.96 13.18 -5.28
N LEU A 181 14.83 13.53 -4.00
CA LEU A 181 15.30 14.79 -3.44
C LEU A 181 16.76 14.69 -2.97
N ARG A 182 17.07 13.60 -2.26
CA ARG A 182 18.40 13.32 -1.69
C ARG A 182 18.51 11.87 -1.23
N GLU A 183 19.73 11.42 -1.03
CA GLU A 183 20.03 10.17 -0.33
C GLU A 183 19.84 10.32 1.19
N ILE A 184 19.58 9.20 1.86
CA ILE A 184 19.55 9.08 3.32
C ILE A 184 20.98 8.69 3.76
N GLY A 185 21.58 9.47 4.69
CA GLY A 185 22.97 9.29 5.08
C GLY A 185 23.27 9.62 6.54
N GLU A 186 24.50 10.06 6.81
CA GLU A 186 24.95 10.39 8.17
C GLU A 186 24.13 11.50 8.82
N HIS A 187 23.63 12.45 8.04
CA HIS A 187 22.79 13.52 8.54
C HIS A 187 21.54 12.98 9.29
N GLU A 188 20.85 11.98 8.74
CA GLU A 188 19.65 11.38 9.32
C GLU A 188 19.97 10.51 10.54
N ARG A 189 21.21 10.09 10.71
CA ARG A 189 21.69 9.42 11.93
C ARG A 189 21.98 10.37 13.06
N GLU A 190 22.29 11.63 12.74
CA GLU A 190 22.62 12.66 13.71
C GLU A 190 21.42 13.56 14.07
N TYR A 191 20.55 13.84 13.09
CA TYR A 191 19.44 14.78 13.25
C TYR A 191 18.10 14.13 12.87
N PHE A 192 17.10 14.25 13.74
CA PHE A 192 15.74 13.79 13.46
C PHE A 192 14.86 14.88 12.81
N TYR A 193 15.16 16.16 13.05
CA TYR A 193 14.44 17.28 12.46
C TYR A 193 15.34 18.53 12.38
N LYS A 194 15.57 19.03 11.17
CA LYS A 194 16.39 20.25 10.93
C LYS A 194 17.75 20.17 11.65
N LYS A 195 17.90 20.90 12.78
CA LYS A 195 19.11 20.96 13.61
C LYS A 195 18.94 20.26 14.96
N GLU A 196 17.82 19.57 15.16
CA GLU A 196 17.53 18.84 16.39
C GLU A 196 18.21 17.48 16.36
N ARG A 197 19.16 17.28 17.26
CA ARG A 197 19.98 16.05 17.33
C ARG A 197 19.22 14.91 17.99
N ILE A 198 19.49 13.70 17.52
CA ILE A 198 19.02 12.47 18.17
C ILE A 198 19.83 12.29 19.47
N ASP A 199 19.13 12.21 20.58
CA ASP A 199 19.73 11.90 21.88
C ASP A 199 19.81 10.37 22.09
N TRP A 200 20.75 9.75 21.40
CA TRP A 200 20.93 8.30 21.43
C TRP A 200 21.17 7.74 22.83
N GLU A 201 21.81 8.49 23.72
CA GLU A 201 22.17 8.06 25.10
C GLU A 201 20.94 7.94 25.99
N ASN A 202 19.94 8.80 25.80
CA ASN A 202 18.72 8.84 26.59
C ASN A 202 17.47 8.38 25.89
N LEU A 203 17.58 7.88 24.63
CA LEU A 203 16.43 7.42 23.85
C LEU A 203 15.75 6.18 24.46
N GLY A 204 16.44 5.44 25.33
CA GLY A 204 15.94 4.26 26.00
C GLY A 204 15.91 3.03 25.09
N ASP A 205 15.04 2.07 25.40
CA ASP A 205 14.85 0.89 24.56
C ASP A 205 14.09 1.27 23.29
N ILE A 206 14.74 1.07 22.13
CA ILE A 206 14.19 1.33 20.80
C ILE A 206 13.80 0.05 20.08
N SER A 207 13.65 -1.07 20.80
CA SER A 207 13.13 -2.30 20.24
C SER A 207 11.71 -2.08 19.71
N TYR A 208 11.42 -2.68 18.57
CA TYR A 208 10.08 -2.63 18.00
C TYR A 208 9.05 -3.20 18.99
N THR A 209 8.03 -2.42 19.31
CA THR A 209 6.90 -2.86 20.15
C THR A 209 5.64 -2.85 19.29
N PRO A 210 4.99 -4.02 19.10
CA PRO A 210 3.72 -4.09 18.37
C PRO A 210 2.63 -3.27 19.03
N LEU A 211 1.67 -2.80 18.23
CA LEU A 211 0.44 -2.21 18.72
C LEU A 211 -0.53 -3.34 19.18
N GLY A 212 -1.05 -3.26 20.39
CA GLY A 212 -2.10 -4.17 20.87
C GLY A 212 -1.88 -4.76 22.23
#